data_9c2237c56a9abe036e5f697183d801a9
#
_entry.id   9c2237c56a9abe036e5f697183d801a9
#
_cell.length_a   1.000
_cell.length_b   1.000
_cell.length_c   1.000
_cell.angle_alpha   90.00
_cell.angle_beta   90.00
_cell.angle_gamma   90.00
#
_symmetry.space_group_name_H-M   'P 1'
#
loop_
_entity.id
_entity.type
_entity.pdbx_description
1 polymer ?
#
loop_
_entity_poly.entity_id
_entity_poly.type
_entity_poly.pdbx_seq_one_letter_code
_entity_poly.pdbx_strand_id
1 'polypeptide(L)'
;MKRIVAVTICTVFLLSGLIRIGVGGLMMGQAAGLWAIEGEATEALAETKRFVSERDVNIVGFTPITYFGFIAFMGLVISMGAVGQLRRKRWGLVLICLYIVCHAFLFVNFMTVNPKLLFLVLASVMTGVLWWAGRGDGSGAVKRQGAA
;
A
#
# COMPACT_ATOMS: atom_id res chain seq x y z
N MET A 1 5.77 -17.40 18.49
CA MET A 1 6.42 -17.09 17.21
C MET A 1 5.46 -16.47 16.18
N LYS A 2 4.33 -17.09 15.78
CA LYS A 2 3.41 -16.56 14.75
C LYS A 2 2.89 -15.12 15.03
N ARG A 3 2.58 -14.79 16.30
CA ARG A 3 2.10 -13.47 16.70
C ARG A 3 3.17 -12.37 16.50
N ILE A 4 4.42 -12.66 16.84
CA ILE A 4 5.53 -11.71 16.69
C ILE A 4 5.72 -11.40 15.20
N VAL A 5 5.77 -12.42 14.36
CA VAL A 5 5.90 -12.26 12.90
C VAL A 5 4.75 -11.42 12.34
N ALA A 6 3.50 -11.70 12.74
CA ALA A 6 2.35 -10.93 12.28
C ALA A 6 2.43 -9.45 12.74
N VAL A 7 2.82 -9.18 13.99
CA VAL A 7 2.98 -7.80 14.48
C VAL A 7 4.08 -7.08 13.72
N THR A 8 5.25 -7.71 13.50
CA THR A 8 6.37 -7.13 12.74
C THR A 8 5.93 -6.76 11.31
N ILE A 9 5.26 -7.67 10.61
CA ILE A 9 4.75 -7.40 9.25
C ILE A 9 3.76 -6.24 9.25
N CYS A 10 2.80 -6.23 10.17
CA CYS A 10 1.83 -5.15 10.27
C CYS A 10 2.49 -3.80 10.60
N THR A 11 3.54 -3.78 11.42
CA THR A 11 4.30 -2.56 11.71
C THR A 11 5.00 -2.04 10.47
N VAL A 12 5.63 -2.92 9.68
CA VAL A 12 6.25 -2.54 8.39
C VAL A 12 5.21 -1.97 7.42
N PHE A 13 4.05 -2.61 7.30
CA PHE A 13 2.98 -2.10 6.45
C PHE A 13 2.44 -0.76 6.93
N LEU A 14 2.27 -0.58 8.23
CA LEU A 14 1.81 0.68 8.82
C LEU A 14 2.80 1.83 8.53
N LEU A 15 4.10 1.60 8.79
CA LEU A 15 5.14 2.59 8.50
C LEU A 15 5.21 2.93 7.01
N SER A 16 5.19 1.92 6.14
CA SER A 16 5.16 2.12 4.68
C SER A 16 3.92 2.92 4.24
N GLY A 17 2.77 2.64 4.84
CA GLY A 17 1.53 3.36 4.56
C GLY A 17 1.59 4.83 5.01
N LEU A 18 2.10 5.10 6.21
CA LEU A 18 2.27 6.47 6.72
C LEU A 18 3.23 7.30 5.85
N ILE A 19 4.34 6.70 5.41
CA ILE A 19 5.27 7.37 4.47
C ILE A 19 4.54 7.72 3.15
N ARG A 20 3.75 6.80 2.60
CA ARG A 20 2.98 7.06 1.36
C ARG A 20 1.93 8.15 1.54
N ILE A 21 1.25 8.20 2.69
CA ILE A 21 0.29 9.28 3.00
C ILE A 21 1.03 10.61 3.07
N GLY A 22 2.15 10.67 3.80
CA GLY A 22 2.95 11.89 3.95
C GLY A 22 3.49 12.39 2.61
N VAL A 23 4.22 11.54 1.88
CA VAL A 23 4.81 11.90 0.59
C VAL A 23 3.71 12.19 -0.45
N GLY A 24 2.70 11.33 -0.56
CA GLY A 24 1.61 11.53 -1.50
C GLY A 24 0.81 12.80 -1.24
N GLY A 25 0.49 13.09 0.02
CA GLY A 25 -0.21 14.32 0.42
C GLY A 25 0.62 15.57 0.18
N LEU A 26 1.90 15.56 0.57
CA LEU A 26 2.85 16.66 0.33
C LEU A 26 2.97 16.98 -1.16
N MET A 27 3.25 15.97 -1.97
CA MET A 27 3.45 16.14 -3.41
C MET A 27 2.15 16.50 -4.13
N MET A 28 1.00 16.01 -3.67
CA MET A 28 -0.31 16.41 -4.19
C MET A 28 -0.58 17.90 -3.93
N GLY A 29 -0.29 18.40 -2.73
CA GLY A 29 -0.45 19.82 -2.40
C GLY A 29 0.49 20.72 -3.20
N GLN A 30 1.74 20.30 -3.42
CA GLN A 30 2.69 21.00 -4.27
C GLN A 30 2.23 20.99 -5.75
N ALA A 31 1.73 19.86 -6.25
CA ALA A 31 1.18 19.75 -7.60
C ALA A 31 -0.08 20.63 -7.79
N ALA A 32 -0.86 20.84 -6.73
CA ALA A 32 -2.01 21.74 -6.69
C ALA A 32 -1.65 23.22 -6.49
N GLY A 33 -0.35 23.54 -6.27
CA GLY A 33 0.10 24.91 -6.06
C GLY A 33 -0.21 25.49 -4.68
N LEU A 34 -0.56 24.66 -3.69
CA LEU A 34 -0.85 25.11 -2.33
C LEU A 34 0.40 25.57 -1.57
N TRP A 35 1.55 24.99 -1.92
CA TRP A 35 2.89 25.36 -1.42
C TRP A 35 3.95 25.00 -2.45
N ALA A 36 5.11 25.63 -2.35
CA ALA A 36 6.30 25.31 -3.12
C ALA A 36 7.40 24.85 -2.14
N ILE A 37 7.85 23.60 -2.31
CA ILE A 37 9.00 23.05 -1.60
C ILE A 37 10.15 23.02 -2.60
N GLU A 38 11.18 23.82 -2.35
CA GLU A 38 12.37 23.89 -3.21
C GLU A 38 13.24 22.63 -3.04
N GLY A 39 14.09 22.34 -4.03
CA GLY A 39 15.01 21.21 -4.02
C GLY A 39 14.41 19.92 -4.57
N GLU A 40 14.74 18.80 -3.96
CA GLU A 40 14.40 17.44 -4.44
C GLU A 40 12.90 17.24 -4.71
N ALA A 41 12.02 17.89 -3.95
CA ALA A 41 10.58 17.79 -4.15
C ALA A 41 10.13 18.43 -5.48
N THR A 42 10.74 19.52 -5.88
CA THR A 42 10.46 20.17 -7.17
C THR A 42 10.95 19.32 -8.33
N GLU A 43 12.13 18.71 -8.20
CA GLU A 43 12.68 17.80 -9.20
C GLU A 43 11.81 16.56 -9.34
N ALA A 44 11.42 15.92 -8.23
CA ALA A 44 10.52 14.76 -8.22
C ALA A 44 9.16 15.08 -8.85
N LEU A 45 8.62 16.30 -8.62
CA LEU A 45 7.39 16.75 -9.27
C LEU A 45 7.57 16.92 -10.78
N ALA A 46 8.71 17.51 -11.21
CA ALA A 46 9.03 17.70 -12.64
C ALA A 46 9.18 16.34 -13.35
N GLU A 47 9.91 15.40 -12.74
CA GLU A 47 10.05 14.03 -13.25
C GLU A 47 8.68 13.32 -13.34
N THR A 48 7.84 13.47 -12.31
CA THR A 48 6.50 12.86 -12.33
C THR A 48 5.62 13.48 -13.42
N LYS A 49 5.66 14.80 -13.60
CA LYS A 49 4.95 15.49 -14.69
C LYS A 49 5.39 14.92 -16.05
N ARG A 50 6.69 14.81 -16.25
CA ARG A 50 7.28 14.25 -17.47
C ARG A 50 6.86 12.80 -17.66
N PHE A 51 6.98 11.96 -16.62
CA PHE A 51 6.61 10.54 -16.64
C PHE A 51 5.14 10.32 -16.99
N VAL A 52 4.24 11.16 -16.46
CA VAL A 52 2.79 11.05 -16.71
C VAL A 52 2.40 11.60 -18.09
N SER A 53 3.10 12.64 -18.60
CA SER A 53 2.77 13.31 -19.87
C SER A 53 3.39 12.65 -21.10
N GLU A 54 4.57 12.02 -20.97
CA GLU A 54 5.31 11.46 -22.12
C GLU A 54 4.84 10.05 -22.54
N ARG A 55 3.89 9.44 -21.80
CA ARG A 55 3.43 8.09 -22.11
C ARG A 55 2.06 8.06 -22.78
N ASP A 56 2.08 7.93 -24.08
CA ASP A 56 0.89 7.68 -24.92
C ASP A 56 0.22 6.31 -24.66
N VAL A 57 0.81 5.47 -23.80
CA VAL A 57 0.41 4.06 -23.59
C VAL A 57 -0.31 3.85 -22.27
N ASN A 58 -0.71 4.91 -21.59
CA ASN A 58 -1.45 4.79 -20.32
C ASN A 58 -2.88 4.30 -20.58
N ILE A 59 -3.29 3.21 -19.89
CA ILE A 59 -4.67 2.71 -19.92
C ILE A 59 -5.62 3.75 -19.28
N VAL A 60 -5.17 4.37 -18.19
CA VAL A 60 -5.86 5.47 -17.52
C VAL A 60 -4.91 6.66 -17.43
N GLY A 61 -5.34 7.80 -17.97
CA GLY A 61 -4.59 9.06 -17.91
C GLY A 61 -4.56 9.61 -16.47
N PHE A 62 -3.37 9.67 -15.89
CA PHE A 62 -3.15 10.33 -14.61
C PHE A 62 -2.68 11.76 -14.83
N THR A 63 -3.16 12.68 -14.01
CA THR A 63 -2.50 13.97 -13.78
C THR A 63 -1.53 13.83 -12.59
N PRO A 64 -0.54 14.71 -12.41
CA PRO A 64 0.33 14.66 -11.23
C PRO A 64 -0.47 14.66 -9.91
N ILE A 65 -1.53 15.45 -9.82
CA ILE A 65 -2.40 15.52 -8.64
C ILE A 65 -3.09 14.17 -8.39
N THR A 66 -3.70 13.58 -9.41
CA THR A 66 -4.40 12.29 -9.27
C THR A 66 -3.42 11.14 -8.99
N TYR A 67 -2.22 11.18 -9.56
CA TYR A 67 -1.18 10.21 -9.29
C TYR A 67 -0.74 10.23 -7.81
N PHE A 68 -0.39 11.41 -7.28
CA PHE A 68 0.00 11.53 -5.87
C PHE A 68 -1.17 11.27 -4.92
N GLY A 69 -2.39 11.67 -5.29
CA GLY A 69 -3.61 11.33 -4.57
C GLY A 69 -3.83 9.82 -4.49
N PHE A 70 -3.57 9.09 -5.59
CA PHE A 70 -3.66 7.64 -5.60
C PHE A 70 -2.57 6.98 -4.72
N ILE A 71 -1.35 7.53 -4.69
CA ILE A 71 -0.29 7.08 -3.77
C ILE A 71 -0.71 7.27 -2.30
N ALA A 72 -1.27 8.43 -1.95
CA ALA A 72 -1.78 8.70 -0.60
C ALA A 72 -2.95 7.76 -0.24
N PHE A 73 -3.88 7.53 -1.16
CA PHE A 73 -4.98 6.58 -1.00
C PHE A 73 -4.47 5.16 -0.73
N MET A 74 -3.51 4.67 -1.51
CA MET A 74 -2.88 3.37 -1.24
C MET A 74 -2.23 3.31 0.13
N GLY A 75 -1.62 4.42 0.58
CA GLY A 75 -1.06 4.54 1.93
C GLY A 75 -2.14 4.40 3.01
N LEU A 76 -3.31 5.02 2.84
CA LEU A 76 -4.45 4.88 3.74
C LEU A 76 -4.96 3.44 3.79
N VAL A 77 -5.15 2.82 2.63
CA VAL A 77 -5.67 1.45 2.53
C VAL A 77 -4.76 0.46 3.26
N ILE A 78 -3.43 0.52 3.03
CA ILE A 78 -2.51 -0.41 3.69
C ILE A 78 -2.38 -0.14 5.19
N SER A 79 -2.40 1.13 5.62
CA SER A 79 -2.36 1.50 7.04
C SER A 79 -3.60 0.99 7.78
N MET A 80 -4.79 1.21 7.23
CA MET A 80 -6.03 0.66 7.78
C MET A 80 -6.01 -0.87 7.79
N GLY A 81 -5.53 -1.49 6.72
CA GLY A 81 -5.36 -2.93 6.63
C GLY A 81 -4.47 -3.49 7.74
N ALA A 82 -3.31 -2.87 7.97
CA ALA A 82 -2.38 -3.23 9.04
C ALA A 82 -3.02 -3.09 10.43
N VAL A 83 -3.70 -1.98 10.70
CA VAL A 83 -4.45 -1.79 11.97
C VAL A 83 -5.55 -2.83 12.13
N GLY A 84 -6.27 -3.16 11.07
CA GLY A 84 -7.30 -4.20 11.08
C GLY A 84 -6.72 -5.57 11.43
N GLN A 85 -5.56 -5.92 10.87
CA GLN A 85 -4.85 -7.16 11.20
C GLN A 85 -4.34 -7.18 12.64
N LEU A 86 -3.77 -6.10 13.15
CA LEU A 86 -3.37 -5.99 14.55
C LEU A 86 -4.56 -6.20 15.51
N ARG A 87 -5.74 -5.73 15.11
CA ARG A 87 -7.01 -5.95 15.84
C ARG A 87 -7.67 -7.30 15.52
N ARG A 88 -7.00 -8.19 14.80
CA ARG A 88 -7.52 -9.52 14.37
C ARG A 88 -8.85 -9.46 13.61
N LYS A 89 -9.09 -8.39 12.87
CA LYS A 89 -10.30 -8.24 12.06
C LYS A 89 -10.06 -8.77 10.63
N ARG A 90 -11.01 -9.55 10.10
CA ARG A 90 -10.91 -10.14 8.75
C ARG A 90 -10.79 -9.09 7.64
N TRP A 91 -11.44 -7.95 7.79
CA TRP A 91 -11.38 -6.86 6.82
C TRP A 91 -9.95 -6.28 6.63
N GLY A 92 -9.08 -6.42 7.66
CA GLY A 92 -7.69 -5.98 7.55
C GLY A 92 -6.92 -6.68 6.43
N LEU A 93 -7.10 -8.00 6.27
CA LEU A 93 -6.48 -8.75 5.17
C LEU A 93 -7.05 -8.33 3.82
N VAL A 94 -8.36 -8.10 3.73
CA VAL A 94 -9.02 -7.64 2.50
C VAL A 94 -8.43 -6.31 2.03
N LEU A 95 -8.22 -5.35 2.94
CA LEU A 95 -7.60 -4.07 2.60
C LEU A 95 -6.14 -4.21 2.16
N ILE A 96 -5.36 -5.12 2.77
CA ILE A 96 -3.99 -5.38 2.32
C ILE A 96 -4.00 -6.00 0.91
N CYS A 97 -4.91 -6.93 0.63
CA CYS A 97 -5.08 -7.47 -0.73
C CYS A 97 -5.50 -6.37 -1.73
N LEU A 98 -6.41 -5.49 -1.35
CA LEU A 98 -6.81 -4.34 -2.17
C LEU A 98 -5.61 -3.44 -2.48
N TYR A 99 -4.76 -3.15 -1.49
CA TYR A 99 -3.52 -2.41 -1.72
C TYR A 99 -2.62 -3.09 -2.76
N ILE A 100 -2.44 -4.43 -2.68
CA ILE A 100 -1.63 -5.18 -3.64
C ILE A 100 -2.22 -5.05 -5.05
N VAL A 101 -3.53 -5.17 -5.20
CA VAL A 101 -4.22 -4.99 -6.48
C VAL A 101 -4.03 -3.57 -7.03
N CYS A 102 -4.21 -2.54 -6.20
CA CYS A 102 -3.95 -1.15 -6.59
C CYS A 102 -2.49 -0.91 -7.00
N HIS A 103 -1.56 -1.56 -6.30
CA HIS A 103 -0.13 -1.45 -6.63
C HIS A 103 0.20 -2.15 -7.96
N ALA A 104 -0.34 -3.35 -8.17
CA ALA A 104 -0.21 -4.07 -9.44
C ALA A 104 -0.84 -3.28 -10.61
N PHE A 105 -1.99 -2.65 -10.37
CA PHE A 105 -2.65 -1.79 -11.36
C PHE A 105 -1.74 -0.68 -11.88
N LEU A 106 -0.95 -0.03 -11.01
CA LEU A 106 0.00 0.99 -11.45
C LEU A 106 1.06 0.43 -12.42
N PHE A 107 1.58 -0.79 -12.16
CA PHE A 107 2.54 -1.41 -13.09
C PHE A 107 1.91 -1.71 -14.45
N VAL A 108 0.68 -2.22 -14.46
CA VAL A 108 -0.06 -2.49 -15.69
C VAL A 108 -0.38 -1.18 -16.41
N ASN A 109 -0.84 -0.17 -15.69
CA ASN A 109 -1.21 1.12 -16.28
C ASN A 109 -0.04 1.82 -16.96
N PHE A 110 1.14 1.77 -16.35
CA PHE A 110 2.33 2.43 -16.90
C PHE A 110 3.22 1.51 -17.75
N MET A 111 2.84 0.25 -17.92
CA MET A 111 3.63 -0.75 -18.68
C MET A 111 5.11 -0.75 -18.30
N THR A 112 5.44 -0.52 -17.01
CA THR A 112 6.81 -0.42 -16.54
C THR A 112 7.21 -1.58 -15.67
N VAL A 113 8.27 -2.27 -16.07
CA VAL A 113 8.99 -3.20 -15.20
C VAL A 113 10.19 -2.44 -14.63
N ASN A 114 10.09 -2.04 -13.37
CA ASN A 114 11.16 -1.33 -12.67
C ASN A 114 11.47 -2.00 -11.32
N PRO A 115 12.56 -1.66 -10.63
CA PRO A 115 12.92 -2.28 -9.35
C PRO A 115 11.82 -2.19 -8.27
N LYS A 116 10.83 -1.29 -8.42
CA LYS A 116 9.67 -1.19 -7.51
C LYS A 116 8.77 -2.43 -7.56
N LEU A 117 8.87 -3.27 -8.61
CA LEU A 117 8.19 -4.58 -8.68
C LEU A 117 8.59 -5.48 -7.50
N LEU A 118 9.83 -5.37 -7.03
CA LEU A 118 10.30 -6.10 -5.86
C LEU A 118 9.46 -5.81 -4.61
N PHE A 119 9.03 -4.55 -4.42
CA PHE A 119 8.15 -4.19 -3.29
C PHE A 119 6.75 -4.83 -3.41
N LEU A 120 6.24 -4.99 -4.62
CA LEU A 120 4.97 -5.69 -4.85
C LEU A 120 5.09 -7.18 -4.50
N VAL A 121 6.17 -7.83 -4.95
CA VAL A 121 6.45 -9.23 -4.62
C VAL A 121 6.62 -9.41 -3.12
N LEU A 122 7.41 -8.56 -2.48
CA LEU A 122 7.63 -8.60 -1.03
C LEU A 122 6.31 -8.42 -0.26
N ALA A 123 5.48 -7.44 -0.63
CA ALA A 123 4.17 -7.22 -0.01
C ALA A 123 3.26 -8.44 -0.19
N SER A 124 3.28 -9.09 -1.35
CA SER A 124 2.49 -10.29 -1.62
C SER A 124 2.94 -11.47 -0.75
N VAL A 125 4.25 -11.69 -0.62
CA VAL A 125 4.81 -12.74 0.25
C VAL A 125 4.45 -12.46 1.71
N MET A 126 4.64 -11.23 2.19
CA MET A 126 4.29 -10.83 3.57
C MET A 126 2.79 -11.05 3.84
N THR A 127 1.94 -10.76 2.87
CA THR A 127 0.48 -11.00 2.99
C THR A 127 0.16 -12.48 3.06
N GLY A 128 0.84 -13.33 2.28
CA GLY A 128 0.71 -14.78 2.36
C GLY A 128 1.12 -15.32 3.75
N VAL A 129 2.21 -14.79 4.32
CA VAL A 129 2.64 -15.13 5.68
C VAL A 129 1.62 -14.69 6.73
N LEU A 130 1.02 -13.50 6.60
CA LEU A 130 -0.06 -13.04 7.49
C LEU A 130 -1.28 -13.97 7.44
N TRP A 131 -1.70 -14.36 6.25
CA TRP A 131 -2.81 -15.28 6.06
C TRP A 131 -2.52 -16.65 6.69
N TRP A 132 -1.32 -17.20 6.46
CA TRP A 132 -0.90 -18.46 7.09
C TRP A 132 -0.85 -18.36 8.63
N ALA A 133 -0.32 -17.25 9.17
CA ALA A 133 -0.27 -17.02 10.61
C ALA A 133 -1.65 -16.95 11.25
N GLY A 134 -2.64 -16.35 10.54
CA GLY A 134 -4.01 -16.21 11.01
C GLY A 134 -4.84 -17.52 11.02
N ARG A 135 -4.45 -18.51 10.21
CA ARG A 135 -5.15 -19.82 10.14
C ARG A 135 -5.03 -20.68 11.40
N GLY A 136 -4.07 -20.40 12.28
CA GLY A 136 -3.84 -21.23 13.48
C GLY A 136 -4.76 -20.92 14.65
N ASP A 137 -5.42 -19.76 14.69
CA ASP A 137 -6.21 -19.32 15.85
C ASP A 137 -7.68 -19.79 15.83
N GLY A 138 -8.17 -20.27 14.68
CA GLY A 138 -9.58 -20.70 14.52
C GLY A 138 -9.89 -22.13 15.00
N SER A 139 -8.88 -22.96 15.15
CA SER A 139 -9.08 -24.40 15.47
C SER A 139 -9.36 -24.70 16.94
N GLY A 140 -9.09 -23.74 17.83
CA GLY A 140 -9.26 -23.91 19.29
C GLY A 140 -10.65 -23.56 19.83
N ALA A 141 -11.44 -22.77 19.10
CA ALA A 141 -12.73 -22.30 19.57
C ALA A 141 -13.85 -23.35 19.42
N VAL A 142 -13.77 -24.20 18.41
CA VAL A 142 -14.78 -25.23 18.13
C VAL A 142 -14.69 -26.39 19.12
N LYS A 143 -13.51 -26.69 19.69
CA LYS A 143 -13.35 -27.79 20.67
C LYS A 143 -13.89 -27.49 22.07
N ARG A 144 -14.18 -26.24 22.42
CA ARG A 144 -14.70 -25.91 23.75
C ARG A 144 -16.22 -25.88 23.84
N GLN A 145 -16.95 -25.88 22.73
CA GLN A 145 -18.42 -25.90 22.73
C GLN A 145 -19.04 -27.32 22.68
N GLY A 146 -18.22 -28.35 22.49
CA GLY A 146 -18.68 -29.75 22.46
C GLY A 146 -18.46 -30.53 23.76
N ALA A 147 -18.02 -29.88 24.87
CA ALA A 147 -17.70 -30.51 26.15
C ALA A 147 -18.50 -29.92 27.35
N ALA A 148 -19.70 -29.39 27.08
CA ALA A 148 -20.63 -28.94 28.11
C ALA A 148 -21.99 -29.62 27.94
#